data_8a85460b150eb8924b5c283cdfdb171d
#
_entry.id   8a85460b150eb8924b5c283cdfdb171d
#
_cell.length_a   1.000
_cell.length_b   1.000
_cell.length_c   1.000
_cell.angle_alpha   90.00
_cell.angle_beta   90.00
_cell.angle_gamma   90.00
#
_symmetry.space_group_name_H-M   'P 1'
#
loop_
_entity.id
_entity.type
_entity.pdbx_description
1 polymer ?
#
loop_
_entity_poly.entity_id
_entity_poly.type
_entity_poly.pdbx_seq_one_letter_code
_entity_poly.pdbx_strand_id
1 'polypeptide(L)'
;MTGRERLQAILNRQPIDRLSWTTLVDHVTRAGMPAEVRKLSPFDFYRHIGCDILQFGNYGLSAEEAVLSPSRLTCTEMTCELETEKDGKLTRHQIPGANVTFGIGAETVTGRAVLKRKTPWGTLSTTLENDHPVTYPVSSLEDMRILRSIWEASDYVEQDDMEASFARTERLIGDDGMYVPTVDPSPVQSLLEYEMGVENFYYLFADYPEEMKSLLAAMHAKRLKEYEILARRTPAEVVIAVENTSSAMISPDLYRALSLPQIRDYVDVLHAHGKKAVLHMCGHIRELLEPIRETGLDGINAATPPPIGNTSGEDVLDFFGDDFLLFGAVFDPSVLHKADVSSAELQDHLTRLYTPRLRRANLVLWLAVDGLTTPLQRFLAVGQWMKGREGQ
;
A
#
# COMPACT_ATOMS: atom_id res chain seq x y z
N MET A 1 -19.88 -19.47 -4.70
CA MET A 1 -19.82 -18.02 -4.34
C MET A 1 -19.15 -17.26 -5.46
N THR A 2 -19.60 -16.03 -5.75
CA THR A 2 -18.85 -15.09 -6.59
C THR A 2 -17.59 -14.61 -5.87
N GLY A 3 -16.68 -13.94 -6.57
CA GLY A 3 -15.51 -13.33 -5.95
C GLY A 3 -15.88 -12.30 -4.88
N ARG A 4 -16.87 -11.45 -5.19
CA ARG A 4 -17.41 -10.45 -4.25
C ARG A 4 -18.00 -11.10 -3.00
N GLU A 5 -18.87 -12.09 -3.15
CA GLU A 5 -19.48 -12.81 -2.01
C GLU A 5 -18.41 -13.44 -1.12
N ARG A 6 -17.36 -13.99 -1.72
CA ARG A 6 -16.26 -14.64 -0.98
C ARG A 6 -15.44 -13.62 -0.19
N LEU A 7 -15.06 -12.49 -0.80
CA LEU A 7 -14.35 -11.43 -0.11
C LEU A 7 -15.19 -10.81 1.01
N GLN A 8 -16.49 -10.59 0.80
CA GLN A 8 -17.41 -10.13 1.84
C GLN A 8 -17.56 -11.16 2.98
N ALA A 9 -17.63 -12.45 2.64
CA ALA A 9 -17.67 -13.50 3.66
C ALA A 9 -16.41 -13.51 4.52
N ILE A 10 -15.22 -13.34 3.93
CA ILE A 10 -13.95 -13.19 4.66
C ILE A 10 -14.00 -11.98 5.60
N LEU A 11 -14.41 -10.81 5.11
CA LEU A 11 -14.54 -9.60 5.94
C LEU A 11 -15.50 -9.80 7.12
N ASN A 12 -16.54 -10.61 6.95
CA ASN A 12 -17.57 -10.87 7.95
C ASN A 12 -17.37 -12.19 8.73
N ARG A 13 -16.21 -12.84 8.58
CA ARG A 13 -15.89 -14.13 9.24
C ARG A 13 -16.90 -15.22 8.97
N GLN A 14 -17.38 -15.29 7.72
CA GLN A 14 -18.33 -16.31 7.27
C GLN A 14 -17.61 -17.40 6.47
N PRO A 15 -18.14 -18.62 6.46
CA PRO A 15 -17.57 -19.71 5.66
C PRO A 15 -17.52 -19.36 4.17
N ILE A 16 -16.47 -19.80 3.50
CA ILE A 16 -16.25 -19.63 2.06
C ILE A 16 -16.20 -20.99 1.35
N ASP A 17 -16.53 -21.00 0.06
CA ASP A 17 -16.56 -22.21 -0.77
C ASP A 17 -15.17 -22.69 -1.19
N ARG A 18 -14.20 -21.81 -1.27
CA ARG A 18 -12.78 -22.07 -1.55
C ARG A 18 -11.90 -20.96 -0.98
N LEU A 19 -10.61 -21.23 -0.83
CA LEU A 19 -9.64 -20.19 -0.48
C LEU A 19 -9.65 -19.07 -1.53
N SER A 20 -9.78 -17.83 -1.07
CA SER A 20 -9.67 -16.64 -1.93
C SER A 20 -8.21 -16.34 -2.23
N TRP A 21 -7.93 -15.90 -3.45
CA TRP A 21 -6.61 -15.42 -3.84
C TRP A 21 -6.69 -14.26 -4.82
N THR A 22 -5.70 -13.40 -4.76
CA THR A 22 -5.57 -12.22 -5.60
C THR A 22 -4.11 -11.94 -5.93
N THR A 23 -3.87 -10.95 -6.76
CA THR A 23 -2.54 -10.44 -7.11
C THR A 23 -2.64 -8.97 -7.49
N LEU A 24 -1.52 -8.27 -7.54
CA LEU A 24 -1.41 -6.96 -8.19
C LEU A 24 -0.68 -7.14 -9.52
N VAL A 25 -1.18 -6.48 -10.56
CA VAL A 25 -0.54 -6.51 -11.87
C VAL A 25 -0.46 -5.12 -12.49
N ASP A 26 0.69 -4.84 -13.06
CA ASP A 26 0.97 -3.65 -13.83
C ASP A 26 1.53 -4.01 -15.21
N HIS A 27 1.99 -3.03 -15.94
CA HIS A 27 2.59 -3.24 -17.26
C HIS A 27 3.94 -3.99 -17.18
N VAL A 28 4.71 -3.81 -16.10
CA VAL A 28 5.98 -4.52 -15.87
C VAL A 28 5.74 -5.99 -15.60
N THR A 29 4.79 -6.30 -14.71
CA THR A 29 4.39 -7.68 -14.37
C THR A 29 4.00 -8.46 -15.64
N ARG A 30 3.30 -7.82 -16.57
CA ARG A 30 2.80 -8.44 -17.81
C ARG A 30 3.75 -8.35 -19.00
N ALA A 31 4.89 -7.66 -18.89
CA ALA A 31 5.78 -7.36 -20.01
C ALA A 31 6.24 -8.61 -20.80
N GLY A 32 6.49 -9.73 -20.10
CA GLY A 32 6.92 -11.00 -20.71
C GLY A 32 5.79 -11.93 -21.18
N MET A 33 4.51 -11.52 -21.02
CA MET A 33 3.37 -12.37 -21.39
C MET A 33 3.02 -12.29 -22.89
N PRO A 34 2.23 -13.25 -23.43
CA PRO A 34 1.71 -13.20 -24.78
C PRO A 34 0.97 -11.88 -25.08
N ALA A 35 1.06 -11.41 -26.33
CA ALA A 35 0.55 -10.10 -26.73
C ALA A 35 -0.96 -9.93 -26.48
N GLU A 36 -1.74 -10.98 -26.64
CA GLU A 36 -3.18 -11.02 -26.35
C GLU A 36 -3.49 -10.83 -24.87
N VAL A 37 -2.65 -11.37 -23.98
CA VAL A 37 -2.80 -11.23 -22.53
C VAL A 37 -2.37 -9.82 -22.06
N ARG A 38 -1.30 -9.28 -22.65
CA ARG A 38 -0.83 -7.92 -22.32
C ARG A 38 -1.84 -6.82 -22.66
N LYS A 39 -2.73 -7.06 -23.62
CA LYS A 39 -3.76 -6.12 -24.08
C LYS A 39 -5.02 -6.13 -23.22
N LEU A 40 -5.18 -7.11 -22.33
CA LEU A 40 -6.32 -7.16 -21.43
C LEU A 40 -6.31 -5.95 -20.49
N SER A 41 -7.51 -5.46 -20.12
CA SER A 41 -7.63 -4.56 -18.96
C SER A 41 -7.13 -5.27 -17.69
N PRO A 42 -6.79 -4.56 -16.61
CA PRO A 42 -6.42 -5.21 -15.35
C PRO A 42 -7.49 -6.21 -14.89
N PHE A 43 -8.76 -5.82 -14.92
CA PHE A 43 -9.87 -6.68 -14.47
C PHE A 43 -10.09 -7.89 -15.38
N ASP A 44 -9.94 -7.76 -16.70
CA ASP A 44 -10.01 -8.90 -17.62
C ASP A 44 -8.84 -9.85 -17.45
N PHE A 45 -7.66 -9.34 -17.10
CA PHE A 45 -6.53 -10.17 -16.74
C PHE A 45 -6.81 -11.00 -15.49
N TYR A 46 -7.36 -10.40 -14.43
CA TYR A 46 -7.74 -11.12 -13.21
C TYR A 46 -8.76 -12.22 -13.50
N ARG A 47 -9.77 -11.95 -14.33
CA ARG A 47 -10.72 -12.96 -14.80
C ARG A 47 -10.03 -14.08 -15.59
N HIS A 48 -9.10 -13.72 -16.46
CA HIS A 48 -8.33 -14.68 -17.27
C HIS A 48 -7.53 -15.66 -16.41
N ILE A 49 -6.92 -15.21 -15.33
CA ILE A 49 -6.17 -16.08 -14.41
C ILE A 49 -7.06 -16.75 -13.34
N GLY A 50 -8.31 -16.33 -13.20
CA GLY A 50 -9.31 -16.93 -12.29
C GLY A 50 -9.10 -16.58 -10.82
N CYS A 51 -8.54 -15.41 -10.49
CA CYS A 51 -8.46 -14.90 -9.12
C CYS A 51 -9.71 -14.09 -8.74
N ASP A 52 -9.92 -13.89 -7.44
CA ASP A 52 -10.87 -12.92 -6.94
C ASP A 52 -10.25 -11.52 -7.03
N ILE A 53 -11.02 -10.53 -7.46
CA ILE A 53 -10.48 -9.17 -7.65
C ILE A 53 -10.52 -8.41 -6.33
N LEU A 54 -9.39 -8.34 -5.65
CA LEU A 54 -9.17 -7.42 -4.54
C LEU A 54 -8.35 -6.24 -5.08
N GLN A 55 -9.03 -5.23 -5.62
CA GLN A 55 -8.35 -4.07 -6.21
C GLN A 55 -7.79 -3.16 -5.12
N PHE A 56 -6.49 -3.17 -4.99
CA PHE A 56 -5.72 -2.40 -4.01
C PHE A 56 -5.52 -0.95 -4.51
N GLY A 57 -6.36 -0.04 -4.03
CA GLY A 57 -6.34 1.35 -4.50
C GLY A 57 -6.37 1.44 -6.03
N ASN A 58 -5.61 2.37 -6.56
CA ASN A 58 -5.53 2.58 -8.01
C ASN A 58 -4.36 1.85 -8.69
N TYR A 59 -3.74 0.88 -8.01
CA TYR A 59 -2.58 0.18 -8.55
C TYR A 59 -2.90 -0.51 -9.89
N GLY A 60 -2.12 -0.23 -10.91
CA GLY A 60 -2.26 -0.81 -12.25
C GLY A 60 -3.47 -0.33 -13.07
N LEU A 61 -4.30 0.56 -12.52
CA LEU A 61 -5.45 1.12 -13.22
C LEU A 61 -5.06 2.31 -14.11
N SER A 62 -5.76 2.47 -15.21
CA SER A 62 -5.71 3.70 -16.01
C SER A 62 -6.43 4.84 -15.31
N ALA A 63 -6.20 6.07 -15.74
CA ALA A 63 -6.90 7.25 -15.21
C ALA A 63 -8.43 7.14 -15.35
N GLU A 64 -8.93 6.44 -16.38
CA GLU A 64 -10.36 6.22 -16.60
C GLU A 64 -10.97 5.18 -15.65
N GLU A 65 -10.15 4.22 -15.20
CA GLU A 65 -10.55 3.15 -14.27
C GLU A 65 -10.37 3.55 -12.81
N ALA A 66 -9.49 4.53 -12.53
CA ALA A 66 -9.11 4.93 -11.19
C ALA A 66 -10.28 5.55 -10.39
N VAL A 67 -10.29 5.28 -9.10
CA VAL A 67 -11.18 5.95 -8.13
C VAL A 67 -10.51 7.25 -7.69
N LEU A 68 -11.23 8.36 -7.81
CA LEU A 68 -10.73 9.65 -7.36
C LEU A 68 -10.67 9.70 -5.83
N SER A 69 -9.65 10.35 -5.28
CA SER A 69 -9.57 10.55 -3.83
C SER A 69 -10.72 11.46 -3.36
N PRO A 70 -11.34 11.18 -2.20
CA PRO A 70 -12.37 12.05 -1.63
C PRO A 70 -11.83 13.40 -1.15
N SER A 71 -10.53 13.53 -1.03
CA SER A 71 -9.86 14.77 -0.65
C SER A 71 -8.50 14.90 -1.33
N ARG A 72 -8.03 16.13 -1.42
CA ARG A 72 -6.70 16.45 -1.91
C ARG A 72 -5.99 17.39 -0.95
N LEU A 73 -4.77 17.03 -0.55
CA LEU A 73 -3.92 17.94 0.22
C LEU A 73 -3.45 19.08 -0.67
N THR A 74 -3.65 20.30 -0.23
CA THR A 74 -3.28 21.52 -0.97
C THR A 74 -2.47 22.45 -0.09
N CYS A 75 -1.45 23.08 -0.67
CA CYS A 75 -0.70 24.17 -0.07
C CYS A 75 -0.61 25.30 -1.09
N THR A 76 -1.33 26.39 -0.87
CA THR A 76 -1.38 27.53 -1.79
C THR A 76 -0.05 28.30 -1.89
N GLU A 77 0.80 28.15 -0.88
CA GLU A 77 2.10 28.81 -0.80
C GLU A 77 3.24 27.99 -1.39
N MET A 78 2.92 26.80 -1.93
CA MET A 78 3.91 25.90 -2.52
C MET A 78 3.72 25.75 -4.03
N THR A 79 4.83 25.76 -4.75
CA THR A 79 4.87 25.35 -6.16
C THR A 79 5.83 24.17 -6.33
N CYS A 80 5.41 23.18 -7.12
CA CYS A 80 6.21 22.01 -7.44
C CYS A 80 6.75 22.09 -8.86
N GLU A 81 8.03 21.78 -9.01
CA GLU A 81 8.71 21.71 -10.29
C GLU A 81 9.41 20.36 -10.41
N LEU A 82 9.10 19.63 -11.48
CA LEU A 82 9.74 18.38 -11.83
C LEU A 82 10.70 18.61 -13.00
N GLU A 83 11.98 18.36 -12.78
CA GLU A 83 12.99 18.35 -13.80
C GLU A 83 13.31 16.90 -14.17
N THR A 84 13.11 16.51 -15.41
CA THR A 84 13.45 15.16 -15.93
C THR A 84 14.54 15.27 -16.97
N GLU A 85 15.50 14.35 -16.95
CA GLU A 85 16.53 14.23 -17.98
C GLU A 85 16.28 12.96 -18.79
N LYS A 86 16.05 13.14 -20.10
CA LYS A 86 15.92 12.04 -21.04
C LYS A 86 16.78 12.32 -22.27
N ASP A 87 17.66 11.36 -22.61
CA ASP A 87 18.58 11.44 -23.76
C ASP A 87 19.45 12.72 -23.75
N GLY A 88 19.90 13.15 -22.56
CA GLY A 88 20.69 14.37 -22.36
C GLY A 88 19.88 15.69 -22.50
N LYS A 89 18.55 15.59 -22.62
CA LYS A 89 17.65 16.75 -22.69
C LYS A 89 16.93 16.94 -21.37
N LEU A 90 17.15 18.08 -20.71
CA LEU A 90 16.43 18.49 -19.51
C LEU A 90 15.05 19.04 -19.91
N THR A 91 14.01 18.49 -19.29
CA THR A 91 12.63 18.98 -19.43
C THR A 91 12.13 19.40 -18.05
N ARG A 92 11.43 20.56 -17.97
CA ARG A 92 10.85 21.08 -16.75
C ARG A 92 9.35 21.12 -16.84
N HIS A 93 8.67 20.57 -15.83
CA HIS A 93 7.23 20.59 -15.70
C HIS A 93 6.85 21.25 -14.39
N GLN A 94 5.91 22.20 -14.44
CA GLN A 94 5.25 22.65 -13.22
C GLN A 94 4.12 21.67 -12.92
N ILE A 95 4.10 21.12 -11.71
CA ILE A 95 3.03 20.24 -11.26
C ILE A 95 2.01 21.10 -10.54
N PRO A 96 0.81 21.30 -11.10
CA PRO A 96 -0.22 22.08 -10.43
C PRO A 96 -0.78 21.30 -9.24
N GLY A 97 -0.90 21.97 -8.11
CA GLY A 97 -1.53 21.45 -6.91
C GLY A 97 -0.68 20.36 -6.26
N ALA A 98 0.28 20.80 -5.47
CA ALA A 98 1.18 19.92 -4.79
C ALA A 98 0.47 18.95 -3.87
N ASN A 99 0.52 17.66 -4.19
CA ASN A 99 0.51 16.66 -3.15
C ASN A 99 1.78 16.89 -2.34
N VAL A 100 1.62 17.18 -1.07
CA VAL A 100 2.73 17.28 -0.12
C VAL A 100 3.32 15.90 0.14
N THR A 101 2.53 14.86 -0.09
CA THR A 101 2.92 13.47 -0.04
C THR A 101 3.38 12.96 -1.41
N PHE A 102 4.29 12.05 -1.41
CA PHE A 102 4.86 11.41 -2.58
C PHE A 102 3.79 10.74 -3.43
N GLY A 103 3.63 11.20 -4.56
CA GLY A 103 2.82 10.70 -5.65
C GLY A 103 2.93 11.72 -6.75
N ILE A 104 4.04 11.71 -7.46
CA ILE A 104 4.06 12.26 -8.80
C ILE A 104 3.04 11.42 -9.52
N GLY A 105 1.80 11.95 -9.70
CA GLY A 105 0.68 11.17 -10.19
C GLY A 105 1.06 10.37 -11.43
N ALA A 106 0.64 9.13 -11.46
CA ALA A 106 0.48 8.16 -12.56
C ALA A 106 1.56 8.06 -13.67
N GLU A 107 2.53 8.93 -13.76
CA GLU A 107 3.63 8.83 -14.71
C GLU A 107 4.88 8.37 -13.96
N THR A 108 5.18 7.08 -14.11
CA THR A 108 6.43 6.49 -13.63
C THR A 108 7.61 7.26 -14.22
N VAL A 109 8.39 7.91 -13.38
CA VAL A 109 9.62 8.59 -13.80
C VAL A 109 10.66 7.53 -14.14
N THR A 110 10.84 7.27 -15.44
CA THR A 110 11.95 6.43 -15.91
C THR A 110 13.22 7.27 -16.01
N GLY A 111 14.30 6.82 -15.35
CA GLY A 111 15.56 7.52 -15.30
C GLY A 111 15.66 8.48 -14.11
N ARG A 112 16.44 9.55 -14.28
CA ARG A 112 16.72 10.52 -13.22
C ARG A 112 15.79 11.73 -13.29
N ALA A 113 15.22 12.11 -12.16
CA ALA A 113 14.41 13.31 -12.02
C ALA A 113 14.76 14.07 -10.75
N VAL A 114 14.49 15.36 -10.75
CA VAL A 114 14.61 16.21 -9.55
C VAL A 114 13.28 16.91 -9.31
N LEU A 115 12.68 16.61 -8.16
CA LEU A 115 11.47 17.27 -7.68
C LEU A 115 11.87 18.41 -6.72
N LYS A 116 11.39 19.63 -6.99
CA LYS A 116 11.58 20.80 -6.15
C LYS A 116 10.25 21.30 -5.62
N ARG A 117 10.15 21.45 -4.32
CA ARG A 117 9.03 22.11 -3.62
C ARG A 117 9.51 23.49 -3.17
N LYS A 118 9.04 24.55 -3.85
CA LYS A 118 9.43 25.95 -3.62
C LYS A 118 8.36 26.63 -2.78
N THR A 119 8.76 27.24 -1.68
CA THR A 119 7.88 27.93 -0.73
C THR A 119 8.49 29.26 -0.27
N PRO A 120 7.73 30.14 0.39
CA PRO A 120 8.30 31.35 1.04
C PRO A 120 9.32 31.04 2.14
N TRP A 121 9.28 29.82 2.72
CA TRP A 121 10.18 29.40 3.80
C TRP A 121 11.47 28.78 3.30
N GLY A 122 11.54 28.41 2.02
CA GLY A 122 12.69 27.77 1.41
C GLY A 122 12.30 26.77 0.31
N THR A 123 13.29 26.00 -0.15
CA THR A 123 13.09 24.99 -1.20
C THR A 123 13.55 23.63 -0.71
N LEU A 124 12.68 22.65 -0.76
CA LEU A 124 13.03 21.24 -0.55
C LEU A 124 13.22 20.55 -1.90
N SER A 125 14.25 19.71 -2.03
CA SER A 125 14.60 19.06 -3.29
C SER A 125 14.87 17.57 -3.09
N THR A 126 14.26 16.76 -3.95
CA THR A 126 14.42 15.30 -3.97
C THR A 126 14.97 14.88 -5.33
N THR A 127 16.01 14.06 -5.35
CA THR A 127 16.44 13.38 -6.58
C THR A 127 15.86 11.97 -6.59
N LEU A 128 15.23 11.61 -7.70
CA LEU A 128 14.65 10.30 -7.94
C LEU A 128 15.45 9.57 -9.02
N GLU A 129 15.61 8.27 -8.89
CA GLU A 129 16.04 7.36 -9.94
C GLU A 129 15.05 6.22 -10.05
N ASN A 130 14.37 6.12 -11.21
CA ASN A 130 13.31 5.12 -11.45
C ASN A 130 12.25 5.12 -10.32
N ASP A 131 11.73 6.29 -10.00
CA ASP A 131 10.75 6.58 -8.93
C ASP A 131 11.23 6.35 -7.49
N HIS A 132 12.48 5.99 -7.26
CA HIS A 132 13.02 5.84 -5.91
C HIS A 132 13.87 7.04 -5.50
N PRO A 133 13.70 7.59 -4.28
CA PRO A 133 14.53 8.69 -3.80
C PRO A 133 15.98 8.21 -3.59
N VAL A 134 16.92 8.87 -4.26
CA VAL A 134 18.37 8.70 -4.04
C VAL A 134 18.97 9.86 -3.24
N THR A 135 18.27 11.00 -3.15
CA THR A 135 18.48 12.04 -2.14
C THR A 135 17.15 12.44 -1.54
N TYR A 136 17.14 12.63 -0.24
CA TYR A 136 15.94 13.02 0.48
C TYR A 136 15.86 14.53 0.64
N PRO A 137 14.64 15.11 0.66
CA PRO A 137 14.47 16.56 0.71
C PRO A 137 14.77 17.18 2.07
N VAL A 138 14.80 16.36 3.14
CA VAL A 138 15.03 16.83 4.52
C VAL A 138 16.27 16.15 5.09
N SER A 139 17.34 16.93 5.24
CA SER A 139 18.63 16.50 5.77
C SER A 139 19.20 17.42 6.84
N SER A 140 18.50 18.50 7.17
CA SER A 140 18.93 19.50 8.15
C SER A 140 17.74 19.98 9.00
N LEU A 141 18.06 20.67 10.11
CA LEU A 141 17.05 21.34 10.95
C LEU A 141 16.24 22.37 10.14
N GLU A 142 16.90 23.10 9.23
CA GLU A 142 16.22 24.08 8.38
C GLU A 142 15.23 23.42 7.45
N ASP A 143 15.62 22.34 6.77
CA ASP A 143 14.70 21.56 5.90
C ASP A 143 13.52 21.02 6.70
N MET A 144 13.75 20.52 7.92
CA MET A 144 12.69 20.01 8.80
C MET A 144 11.69 21.13 9.17
N ARG A 145 12.17 22.35 9.42
CA ARG A 145 11.31 23.53 9.66
C ARG A 145 10.52 23.93 8.42
N ILE A 146 11.15 23.89 7.24
CA ILE A 146 10.45 24.14 5.97
C ILE A 146 9.35 23.10 5.77
N LEU A 147 9.63 21.80 5.95
CA LEU A 147 8.65 20.74 5.82
C LEU A 147 7.48 20.93 6.81
N ARG A 148 7.76 21.28 8.07
CA ARG A 148 6.73 21.58 9.06
C ARG A 148 5.85 22.74 8.60
N SER A 149 6.43 23.84 8.13
CA SER A 149 5.67 24.99 7.64
C SER A 149 4.78 24.64 6.44
N ILE A 150 5.26 23.77 5.54
CA ILE A 150 4.45 23.23 4.44
C ILE A 150 3.21 22.48 4.99
N TRP A 151 3.40 21.58 5.96
CA TRP A 151 2.29 20.82 6.54
C TRP A 151 1.31 21.71 7.31
N GLU A 152 1.81 22.69 8.10
CA GLU A 152 0.97 23.64 8.81
C GLU A 152 0.12 24.50 7.86
N ALA A 153 0.70 24.97 6.74
CA ALA A 153 0.00 25.75 5.71
C ALA A 153 -0.88 24.92 4.75
N SER A 154 -0.73 23.60 4.76
CA SER A 154 -1.52 22.71 3.92
C SER A 154 -2.90 22.44 4.52
N ASP A 155 -3.88 22.11 3.68
CA ASP A 155 -5.16 21.58 4.14
C ASP A 155 -5.76 20.58 3.13
N TYR A 156 -6.55 19.63 3.64
CA TYR A 156 -7.31 18.71 2.81
C TYR A 156 -8.62 19.39 2.33
N VAL A 157 -8.77 19.46 1.03
CA VAL A 157 -9.97 19.97 0.35
C VAL A 157 -10.74 18.78 -0.24
N GLU A 158 -12.03 18.70 0.10
CA GLU A 158 -12.91 17.64 -0.42
C GLU A 158 -13.05 17.72 -1.94
N GLN A 159 -13.21 16.56 -2.58
CA GLN A 159 -13.41 16.41 -4.02
C GLN A 159 -14.78 15.77 -4.29
N ASP A 160 -15.52 16.26 -5.28
CA ASP A 160 -16.93 15.88 -5.47
C ASP A 160 -17.13 14.58 -6.27
N ASP A 161 -16.17 14.16 -7.10
CA ASP A 161 -16.37 13.08 -8.07
C ASP A 161 -15.98 11.68 -7.57
N MET A 162 -15.67 11.52 -6.29
CA MET A 162 -15.19 10.25 -5.74
C MET A 162 -16.25 9.15 -5.84
N GLU A 163 -17.47 9.41 -5.41
CA GLU A 163 -18.55 8.42 -5.39
C GLU A 163 -18.90 7.92 -6.79
N ALA A 164 -18.90 8.83 -7.77
CA ALA A 164 -19.16 8.47 -9.16
C ALA A 164 -18.05 7.61 -9.75
N SER A 165 -16.78 7.94 -9.45
CA SER A 165 -15.62 7.16 -9.87
C SER A 165 -15.58 5.80 -9.18
N PHE A 166 -15.85 5.75 -7.88
CA PHE A 166 -15.96 4.50 -7.12
C PHE A 166 -17.03 3.57 -7.72
N ALA A 167 -18.25 4.09 -7.93
CA ALA A 167 -19.33 3.32 -8.53
C ALA A 167 -19.01 2.82 -9.96
N ARG A 168 -18.24 3.60 -10.73
CA ARG A 168 -17.76 3.17 -12.05
C ARG A 168 -16.79 2.00 -11.94
N THR A 169 -15.77 2.09 -11.09
CA THR A 169 -14.76 1.05 -10.89
C THR A 169 -15.40 -0.22 -10.32
N GLU A 170 -16.30 -0.10 -9.35
CA GLU A 170 -17.07 -1.22 -8.81
C GLU A 170 -17.91 -1.93 -9.88
N ARG A 171 -18.50 -1.20 -10.86
CA ARG A 171 -19.20 -1.81 -12.00
C ARG A 171 -18.24 -2.56 -12.94
N LEU A 172 -17.02 -2.06 -13.15
CA LEU A 172 -15.99 -2.75 -13.95
C LEU A 172 -15.53 -4.06 -13.29
N ILE A 173 -15.39 -4.05 -11.97
CA ILE A 173 -15.08 -5.25 -11.17
C ILE A 173 -16.27 -6.23 -11.19
N GLY A 174 -17.49 -5.77 -11.02
CA GLY A 174 -18.71 -6.57 -10.99
C GLY A 174 -18.72 -7.54 -9.82
N ASP A 175 -19.22 -8.76 -10.06
CA ASP A 175 -19.32 -9.83 -9.06
C ASP A 175 -17.98 -10.54 -8.80
N ASP A 176 -16.92 -10.19 -9.53
CA ASP A 176 -15.62 -10.87 -9.41
C ASP A 176 -14.79 -10.39 -8.22
N GLY A 177 -15.20 -9.28 -7.55
CA GLY A 177 -14.44 -8.74 -6.42
C GLY A 177 -14.91 -7.40 -5.88
N MET A 178 -13.99 -6.63 -5.33
CA MET A 178 -14.24 -5.30 -4.75
C MET A 178 -13.02 -4.38 -4.90
N TYR A 179 -13.29 -3.07 -4.91
CA TYR A 179 -12.26 -2.04 -4.75
C TYR A 179 -12.03 -1.73 -3.27
N VAL A 180 -10.77 -1.65 -2.89
CA VAL A 180 -10.35 -1.28 -1.52
C VAL A 180 -9.51 -0.01 -1.59
N PRO A 181 -9.97 1.12 -1.04
CA PRO A 181 -9.20 2.34 -1.01
C PRO A 181 -7.95 2.18 -0.16
N THR A 182 -6.87 2.79 -0.63
CA THR A 182 -5.61 2.91 0.11
C THR A 182 -5.40 4.33 0.58
N VAL A 183 -4.69 4.49 1.69
CA VAL A 183 -4.19 5.77 2.19
C VAL A 183 -2.69 5.69 2.36
N ASP A 184 -2.05 6.85 2.25
CA ASP A 184 -0.61 7.00 2.44
C ASP A 184 -0.21 6.63 3.88
N PRO A 185 1.09 6.33 4.11
CA PRO A 185 1.58 5.91 5.41
C PRO A 185 1.45 6.99 6.48
N SER A 186 1.59 6.55 7.73
CA SER A 186 1.69 7.45 8.90
C SER A 186 2.82 8.47 8.75
N PRO A 187 2.78 9.60 9.48
CA PRO A 187 3.85 10.59 9.47
C PRO A 187 5.25 10.00 9.70
N VAL A 188 5.39 9.09 10.65
CA VAL A 188 6.70 8.46 10.94
C VAL A 188 7.20 7.68 9.73
N GLN A 189 6.35 6.85 9.14
CA GLN A 189 6.73 6.07 7.96
C GLN A 189 6.98 6.97 6.75
N SER A 190 6.18 8.02 6.55
CA SER A 190 6.40 9.02 5.49
C SER A 190 7.76 9.70 5.62
N LEU A 191 8.20 10.02 6.84
CA LEU A 191 9.53 10.58 7.08
C LEU A 191 10.64 9.59 6.77
N LEU A 192 10.50 8.34 7.22
CA LEU A 192 11.50 7.28 7.00
C LEU A 192 11.63 6.90 5.52
N GLU A 193 10.53 6.87 4.77
CA GLU A 193 10.51 6.32 3.41
C GLU A 193 10.74 7.41 2.34
N TYR A 194 10.17 8.60 2.53
CA TYR A 194 10.10 9.60 1.46
C TYR A 194 10.77 10.93 1.77
N GLU A 195 10.72 11.41 3.02
CA GLU A 195 11.13 12.77 3.31
C GLU A 195 12.57 12.88 3.84
N MET A 196 13.00 11.94 4.68
CA MET A 196 14.30 11.97 5.35
C MET A 196 15.20 10.80 5.01
N GLY A 197 14.60 9.61 4.77
CA GLY A 197 15.33 8.37 4.81
C GLY A 197 15.71 7.96 6.24
N VAL A 198 16.14 6.72 6.42
CA VAL A 198 16.43 6.17 7.76
C VAL A 198 17.54 6.93 8.48
N GLU A 199 18.64 7.22 7.78
CA GLU A 199 19.82 7.86 8.38
C GLU A 199 19.53 9.28 8.88
N ASN A 200 18.97 10.16 8.03
CA ASN A 200 18.66 11.53 8.43
C ASN A 200 17.56 11.57 9.51
N PHE A 201 16.57 10.66 9.43
CA PHE A 201 15.53 10.57 10.46
C PHE A 201 16.12 10.38 11.84
N TYR A 202 17.04 9.41 12.00
CA TYR A 202 17.64 9.13 13.31
C TYR A 202 18.59 10.24 13.79
N TYR A 203 19.40 10.82 12.91
CA TYR A 203 20.26 11.95 13.30
C TYR A 203 19.44 13.17 13.72
N LEU A 204 18.44 13.54 12.92
CA LEU A 204 17.61 14.71 13.23
C LEU A 204 16.73 14.48 14.46
N PHE A 205 16.24 13.24 14.68
CA PHE A 205 15.50 12.91 15.88
C PHE A 205 16.38 12.97 17.14
N ALA A 206 17.62 12.52 17.07
CA ALA A 206 18.56 12.57 18.19
C ALA A 206 18.99 14.02 18.52
N ASP A 207 19.29 14.81 17.48
CA ASP A 207 19.80 16.17 17.66
C ASP A 207 18.68 17.18 17.97
N TYR A 208 17.46 16.99 17.42
CA TYR A 208 16.36 17.96 17.48
C TYR A 208 15.00 17.27 17.83
N PRO A 209 14.89 16.55 18.96
CA PRO A 209 13.71 15.75 19.27
C PRO A 209 12.41 16.57 19.39
N GLU A 210 12.45 17.79 19.88
CA GLU A 210 11.26 18.64 20.01
C GLU A 210 10.78 19.20 18.67
N GLU A 211 11.69 19.51 17.77
CA GLU A 211 11.32 19.90 16.39
C GLU A 211 10.73 18.71 15.61
N MET A 212 11.30 17.53 15.79
CA MET A 212 10.75 16.30 15.19
C MET A 212 9.34 16.01 15.69
N LYS A 213 9.10 16.10 17.01
CA LYS A 213 7.76 15.94 17.58
C LYS A 213 6.77 16.99 17.04
N SER A 214 7.22 18.22 16.88
CA SER A 214 6.39 19.30 16.32
C SER A 214 6.02 19.04 14.86
N LEU A 215 6.97 18.56 14.05
CA LEU A 215 6.74 18.16 12.67
C LEU A 215 5.75 16.99 12.60
N LEU A 216 5.98 15.93 13.38
CA LEU A 216 5.10 14.77 13.42
C LEU A 216 3.67 15.16 13.84
N ALA A 217 3.52 16.08 14.81
CA ALA A 217 2.20 16.57 15.22
C ALA A 217 1.49 17.35 14.11
N ALA A 218 2.20 18.21 13.38
CA ALA A 218 1.63 18.94 12.24
C ALA A 218 1.16 18.00 11.12
N MET A 219 1.97 16.99 10.79
CA MET A 219 1.63 15.95 9.80
C MET A 219 0.43 15.13 10.25
N HIS A 220 0.43 14.66 11.51
CA HIS A 220 -0.63 13.84 12.08
C HIS A 220 -1.99 14.55 12.07
N ALA A 221 -2.03 15.82 12.48
CA ALA A 221 -3.27 16.61 12.47
C ALA A 221 -3.91 16.68 11.06
N LYS A 222 -3.10 16.80 10.01
CA LYS A 222 -3.60 16.80 8.63
C LYS A 222 -4.00 15.41 8.16
N ARG A 223 -3.20 14.39 8.47
CA ARG A 223 -3.53 13.00 8.13
C ARG A 223 -4.84 12.55 8.80
N LEU A 224 -5.08 12.95 10.04
CA LEU A 224 -6.33 12.65 10.74
C LEU A 224 -7.55 13.24 9.99
N LYS A 225 -7.45 14.46 9.49
CA LYS A 225 -8.50 15.07 8.66
C LYS A 225 -8.74 14.30 7.35
N GLU A 226 -7.69 13.79 6.72
CA GLU A 226 -7.82 12.92 5.54
C GLU A 226 -8.62 11.66 5.86
N TYR A 227 -8.29 10.99 6.97
CA TYR A 227 -9.02 9.79 7.41
C TYR A 227 -10.48 10.09 7.73
N GLU A 228 -10.80 11.22 8.36
CA GLU A 228 -12.17 11.65 8.62
C GLU A 228 -12.98 11.83 7.34
N ILE A 229 -12.40 12.50 6.33
CA ILE A 229 -13.05 12.70 5.02
C ILE A 229 -13.23 11.36 4.31
N LEU A 230 -12.19 10.53 4.25
CA LEU A 230 -12.24 9.22 3.60
C LEU A 230 -13.27 8.32 4.28
N ALA A 231 -13.23 8.18 5.60
CA ALA A 231 -14.14 7.31 6.36
C ALA A 231 -15.60 7.68 6.16
N ARG A 232 -15.90 8.96 6.10
CA ARG A 232 -17.24 9.50 5.88
C ARG A 232 -17.72 9.33 4.43
N ARG A 233 -16.83 9.50 3.45
CA ARG A 233 -17.16 9.57 2.02
C ARG A 233 -17.12 8.21 1.33
N THR A 234 -16.17 7.34 1.68
CA THR A 234 -16.00 6.08 0.97
C THR A 234 -17.15 5.11 1.20
N PRO A 235 -17.74 4.51 0.13
CA PRO A 235 -18.67 3.39 0.28
C PRO A 235 -18.00 2.07 0.69
N ALA A 236 -16.68 1.94 0.59
CA ALA A 236 -15.95 0.73 0.94
C ALA A 236 -16.10 0.37 2.42
N GLU A 237 -16.17 -0.94 2.72
CA GLU A 237 -16.25 -1.46 4.10
C GLU A 237 -14.88 -1.56 4.78
N VAL A 238 -13.80 -1.55 3.99
CA VAL A 238 -12.42 -1.70 4.46
C VAL A 238 -11.52 -0.67 3.81
N VAL A 239 -10.57 -0.16 4.57
CA VAL A 239 -9.52 0.77 4.12
C VAL A 239 -8.16 0.15 4.45
N ILE A 240 -7.22 0.22 3.51
CA ILE A 240 -5.85 -0.25 3.72
C ILE A 240 -4.92 0.96 3.82
N ALA A 241 -4.27 1.14 4.96
CA ALA A 241 -3.16 2.08 5.10
C ALA A 241 -1.85 1.42 4.64
N VAL A 242 -1.15 2.08 3.72
CA VAL A 242 0.12 1.58 3.17
C VAL A 242 1.25 1.97 4.11
N GLU A 243 1.39 1.24 5.21
CA GLU A 243 2.29 1.62 6.30
C GLU A 243 3.74 1.16 6.07
N ASN A 244 3.99 0.08 5.34
CA ASN A 244 5.34 -0.43 5.01
C ASN A 244 6.35 -0.52 6.18
N THR A 245 5.88 -0.50 7.42
CA THR A 245 6.72 -0.50 8.61
C THR A 245 7.51 -1.80 8.74
N SER A 246 8.78 -1.67 9.13
CA SER A 246 9.68 -2.82 9.34
C SER A 246 10.55 -2.60 10.57
N SER A 247 10.77 -3.65 11.36
CA SER A 247 11.72 -3.62 12.50
C SER A 247 13.18 -3.42 12.05
N ALA A 248 13.44 -3.52 10.74
CA ALA A 248 14.74 -3.13 10.17
C ALA A 248 14.93 -1.59 10.13
N MET A 249 13.84 -0.83 10.18
CA MET A 249 13.86 0.64 10.11
C MET A 249 13.48 1.32 11.43
N ILE A 250 12.64 0.68 12.25
CA ILE A 250 12.16 1.25 13.51
C ILE A 250 12.12 0.20 14.61
N SER A 251 12.62 0.53 15.81
CA SER A 251 12.52 -0.37 16.96
C SER A 251 11.10 -0.45 17.51
N PRO A 252 10.72 -1.55 18.21
CA PRO A 252 9.42 -1.65 18.87
C PRO A 252 9.12 -0.50 19.83
N ASP A 253 10.12 -0.05 20.59
CA ASP A 253 9.95 1.07 21.54
C ASP A 253 9.68 2.39 20.82
N LEU A 254 10.40 2.66 19.73
CA LEU A 254 10.19 3.87 18.96
C LEU A 254 8.86 3.83 18.18
N TYR A 255 8.48 2.67 17.64
CA TYR A 255 7.16 2.47 17.05
C TYR A 255 6.04 2.75 18.07
N ARG A 256 6.17 2.21 19.29
CA ARG A 256 5.21 2.42 20.39
C ARG A 256 5.13 3.90 20.80
N ALA A 257 6.26 4.61 20.77
CA ALA A 257 6.31 6.01 21.16
C ALA A 257 5.79 6.98 20.09
N LEU A 258 6.01 6.69 18.81
CA LEU A 258 5.75 7.63 17.71
C LEU A 258 4.62 7.20 16.76
N SER A 259 4.63 5.94 16.29
CA SER A 259 3.70 5.46 15.26
C SER A 259 2.37 4.98 15.85
N LEU A 260 2.43 4.18 16.92
CA LEU A 260 1.24 3.56 17.53
C LEU A 260 0.14 4.56 17.90
N PRO A 261 0.41 5.70 18.57
CA PRO A 261 -0.64 6.66 18.91
C PRO A 261 -1.35 7.21 17.66
N GLN A 262 -0.60 7.55 16.62
CA GLN A 262 -1.13 8.07 15.36
C GLN A 262 -2.00 7.04 14.65
N ILE A 263 -1.50 5.81 14.51
CA ILE A 263 -2.23 4.72 13.84
C ILE A 263 -3.51 4.38 14.61
N ARG A 264 -3.48 4.39 15.95
CA ARG A 264 -4.68 4.17 16.76
C ARG A 264 -5.75 5.21 16.48
N ASP A 265 -5.38 6.49 16.41
CA ASP A 265 -6.33 7.56 16.10
C ASP A 265 -6.97 7.35 14.71
N TYR A 266 -6.21 6.87 13.71
CA TYR A 266 -6.75 6.56 12.37
C TYR A 266 -7.70 5.36 12.41
N VAL A 267 -7.36 4.32 13.16
CA VAL A 267 -8.21 3.14 13.36
C VAL A 267 -9.52 3.55 14.04
N ASP A 268 -9.45 4.37 15.08
CA ASP A 268 -10.62 4.86 15.80
C ASP A 268 -11.57 5.68 14.89
N VAL A 269 -11.02 6.51 13.99
CA VAL A 269 -11.81 7.24 12.99
C VAL A 269 -12.51 6.29 12.03
N LEU A 270 -11.81 5.28 11.50
CA LEU A 270 -12.41 4.29 10.61
C LEU A 270 -13.51 3.49 11.32
N HIS A 271 -13.27 3.04 12.54
CA HIS A 271 -14.25 2.30 13.35
C HIS A 271 -15.48 3.15 13.69
N ALA A 272 -15.33 4.44 13.99
CA ALA A 272 -16.45 5.36 14.24
C ALA A 272 -17.40 5.47 13.04
N HIS A 273 -16.92 5.18 11.83
CA HIS A 273 -17.72 5.15 10.60
C HIS A 273 -18.06 3.71 10.12
N GLY A 274 -17.89 2.71 10.99
CA GLY A 274 -18.18 1.31 10.67
C GLY A 274 -17.26 0.68 9.62
N LYS A 275 -16.07 1.23 9.41
CA LYS A 275 -15.06 0.71 8.48
C LYS A 275 -14.07 -0.19 9.19
N LYS A 276 -13.54 -1.18 8.48
CA LYS A 276 -12.41 -1.99 8.96
C LYS A 276 -11.09 -1.34 8.57
N ALA A 277 -10.15 -1.34 9.50
CA ALA A 277 -8.81 -0.82 9.34
C ALA A 277 -7.83 -1.96 9.10
N VAL A 278 -7.14 -1.94 7.97
CA VAL A 278 -6.10 -2.92 7.62
C VAL A 278 -4.79 -2.17 7.36
N LEU A 279 -3.68 -2.66 7.89
CA LEU A 279 -2.34 -2.11 7.60
C LEU A 279 -1.60 -2.98 6.59
N HIS A 280 -1.09 -2.34 5.53
CA HIS A 280 -0.15 -2.99 4.62
C HIS A 280 1.26 -2.93 5.19
N MET A 281 1.83 -4.08 5.52
CA MET A 281 3.13 -4.21 6.16
C MET A 281 3.90 -5.38 5.56
N CYS A 282 4.72 -5.12 4.56
CA CYS A 282 5.44 -6.15 3.79
C CYS A 282 6.87 -6.44 4.29
N GLY A 283 7.29 -5.86 5.40
CA GLY A 283 8.65 -5.97 5.94
C GLY A 283 8.83 -7.02 7.03
N HIS A 284 9.85 -6.81 7.86
CA HIS A 284 10.09 -7.58 9.08
C HIS A 284 9.22 -7.02 10.20
N ILE A 285 8.13 -7.68 10.55
CA ILE A 285 7.16 -7.17 11.53
C ILE A 285 7.02 -8.04 12.78
N ARG A 286 7.74 -9.15 12.89
CA ARG A 286 7.62 -10.07 14.03
C ARG A 286 7.80 -9.37 15.37
N GLU A 287 8.82 -8.52 15.49
CA GLU A 287 9.14 -7.77 16.71
C GLU A 287 8.14 -6.62 16.96
N LEU A 288 7.36 -6.26 15.97
CA LEU A 288 6.36 -5.20 16.04
C LEU A 288 4.94 -5.70 16.27
N LEU A 289 4.69 -7.01 16.27
CA LEU A 289 3.32 -7.57 16.37
C LEU A 289 2.58 -7.10 17.64
N GLU A 290 3.29 -6.98 18.77
CA GLU A 290 2.67 -6.52 20.01
C GLU A 290 2.20 -5.05 19.94
N PRO A 291 3.03 -4.05 19.60
CA PRO A 291 2.55 -2.69 19.42
C PRO A 291 1.57 -2.52 18.25
N ILE A 292 1.67 -3.35 17.20
CA ILE A 292 0.67 -3.38 16.11
C ILE A 292 -0.69 -3.81 16.67
N ARG A 293 -0.77 -4.83 17.52
CA ARG A 293 -2.03 -5.25 18.16
C ARG A 293 -2.65 -4.13 19.02
N GLU A 294 -1.83 -3.35 19.69
CA GLU A 294 -2.26 -2.24 20.50
C GLU A 294 -2.94 -1.10 19.70
N THR A 295 -2.77 -1.05 18.38
CA THR A 295 -3.46 -0.08 17.53
C THR A 295 -4.96 -0.36 17.37
N GLY A 296 -5.40 -1.60 17.63
CA GLY A 296 -6.79 -2.01 17.48
C GLY A 296 -7.23 -2.31 16.05
N LEU A 297 -6.30 -2.45 15.10
CA LEU A 297 -6.61 -2.75 13.70
C LEU A 297 -7.38 -4.09 13.54
N ASP A 298 -8.13 -4.21 12.45
CA ASP A 298 -8.90 -5.43 12.12
C ASP A 298 -8.08 -6.48 11.39
N GLY A 299 -7.02 -6.09 10.66
CA GLY A 299 -6.24 -7.02 9.86
C GLY A 299 -4.92 -6.48 9.36
N ILE A 300 -4.09 -7.39 8.86
CA ILE A 300 -2.82 -7.08 8.19
C ILE A 300 -2.92 -7.51 6.73
N ASN A 301 -2.42 -6.64 5.85
CA ASN A 301 -2.13 -6.94 4.46
C ASN A 301 -0.63 -7.14 4.28
N ALA A 302 -0.24 -8.11 3.48
CA ALA A 302 1.14 -8.41 3.08
C ALA A 302 2.07 -8.91 4.20
N ALA A 303 1.54 -9.62 5.23
CA ALA A 303 2.42 -10.37 6.13
C ALA A 303 3.32 -11.32 5.32
N THR A 304 4.64 -11.08 5.33
CA THR A 304 5.59 -11.72 4.42
C THR A 304 6.48 -12.72 5.17
N PRO A 305 6.50 -14.00 4.74
CA PRO A 305 7.35 -15.02 5.36
C PRO A 305 8.83 -14.87 4.95
N PRO A 306 9.76 -15.55 5.66
CA PRO A 306 11.14 -15.67 5.20
C PRO A 306 11.22 -16.27 3.77
N PRO A 307 12.24 -15.89 2.96
CA PRO A 307 13.41 -15.08 3.34
C PRO A 307 13.24 -13.56 3.18
N ILE A 308 12.14 -13.07 2.60
CA ILE A 308 11.95 -11.64 2.30
C ILE A 308 11.51 -10.89 3.54
N GLY A 309 10.48 -11.38 4.23
CA GLY A 309 10.07 -10.89 5.54
C GLY A 309 10.51 -11.84 6.66
N ASN A 310 9.88 -11.70 7.84
CA ASN A 310 10.14 -12.58 8.97
C ASN A 310 8.86 -13.10 9.66
N THR A 311 7.69 -12.89 9.05
CA THR A 311 6.38 -13.17 9.69
C THR A 311 5.48 -13.90 8.71
N SER A 312 5.22 -15.19 8.97
CA SER A 312 4.26 -15.98 8.19
C SER A 312 2.83 -15.71 8.62
N GLY A 313 1.86 -16.17 7.82
CA GLY A 313 0.45 -16.13 8.20
C GLY A 313 0.17 -16.91 9.49
N GLU A 314 0.84 -18.05 9.73
CA GLU A 314 0.73 -18.80 10.99
C GLU A 314 1.24 -17.99 12.18
N ASP A 315 2.39 -17.30 12.06
CA ASP A 315 2.89 -16.42 13.11
C ASP A 315 1.89 -15.33 13.48
N VAL A 316 1.20 -14.76 12.48
CA VAL A 316 0.15 -13.76 12.71
C VAL A 316 -1.03 -14.38 13.46
N LEU A 317 -1.51 -15.55 13.03
CA LEU A 317 -2.63 -16.23 13.71
C LEU A 317 -2.25 -16.69 15.12
N ASP A 318 -1.02 -17.12 15.36
CA ASP A 318 -0.54 -17.47 16.70
C ASP A 318 -0.57 -16.29 17.66
N PHE A 319 -0.35 -15.09 17.13
CA PHE A 319 -0.30 -13.87 17.92
C PHE A 319 -1.66 -13.20 18.10
N PHE A 320 -2.44 -13.08 17.01
CA PHE A 320 -3.72 -12.35 17.01
C PHE A 320 -4.95 -13.25 17.21
N GLY A 321 -4.82 -14.55 16.97
CA GLY A 321 -5.92 -15.52 16.99
C GLY A 321 -6.47 -15.82 15.59
N ASP A 322 -7.22 -16.94 15.49
CA ASP A 322 -7.68 -17.47 14.20
C ASP A 322 -8.76 -16.60 13.52
N ASP A 323 -9.38 -15.72 14.28
CA ASP A 323 -10.40 -14.77 13.76
C ASP A 323 -9.80 -13.49 13.14
N PHE A 324 -8.48 -13.30 13.24
CA PHE A 324 -7.84 -12.11 12.71
C PHE A 324 -7.82 -12.09 11.18
N LEU A 325 -8.00 -10.91 10.58
CA LEU A 325 -8.09 -10.77 9.14
C LEU A 325 -6.68 -10.72 8.49
N LEU A 326 -6.33 -11.76 7.75
CA LEU A 326 -5.17 -11.80 6.86
C LEU A 326 -5.60 -11.37 5.45
N PHE A 327 -5.75 -10.05 5.25
CA PHE A 327 -6.30 -9.50 4.01
C PHE A 327 -5.23 -9.31 2.94
N GLY A 328 -4.57 -10.40 2.58
CA GLY A 328 -3.41 -10.47 1.68
C GLY A 328 -2.23 -11.15 2.37
N ALA A 329 -2.38 -12.41 2.80
CA ALA A 329 -1.24 -13.20 3.26
C ALA A 329 -0.33 -13.51 2.07
N VAL A 330 0.93 -13.07 2.16
CA VAL A 330 1.86 -13.12 1.05
C VAL A 330 2.38 -14.54 0.83
N PHE A 331 2.29 -14.98 -0.40
CA PHE A 331 3.08 -16.09 -0.91
C PHE A 331 4.53 -15.61 -1.13
N ASP A 332 5.51 -16.45 -0.78
CA ASP A 332 6.93 -16.11 -0.96
C ASP A 332 7.24 -15.72 -2.42
N PRO A 333 7.48 -14.41 -2.71
CA PRO A 333 7.72 -13.97 -4.09
C PRO A 333 8.98 -14.58 -4.68
N SER A 334 9.96 -14.99 -3.88
CA SER A 334 11.21 -15.57 -4.38
C SER A 334 10.96 -16.88 -5.14
N VAL A 335 9.91 -17.63 -4.78
CA VAL A 335 9.54 -18.87 -5.48
C VAL A 335 8.86 -18.55 -6.81
N LEU A 336 8.06 -17.49 -6.87
CA LEU A 336 7.37 -17.06 -8.10
C LEU A 336 8.36 -16.64 -9.19
N HIS A 337 9.49 -16.06 -8.81
CA HIS A 337 10.47 -15.47 -9.74
C HIS A 337 11.66 -16.40 -10.09
N LYS A 338 11.78 -17.55 -9.43
CA LYS A 338 12.79 -18.55 -9.84
C LYS A 338 12.49 -19.07 -11.25
N ALA A 339 13.47 -18.95 -12.14
CA ALA A 339 13.30 -19.31 -13.54
C ALA A 339 12.98 -20.81 -13.75
N ASP A 340 13.52 -21.66 -12.91
CA ASP A 340 13.51 -23.12 -12.99
C ASP A 340 12.42 -23.82 -12.17
N VAL A 341 11.56 -23.07 -11.46
CA VAL A 341 10.44 -23.66 -10.70
C VAL A 341 9.34 -24.14 -11.66
N SER A 342 9.03 -25.41 -11.62
CA SER A 342 7.90 -26.00 -12.35
C SER A 342 6.54 -25.65 -11.70
N SER A 343 5.45 -25.81 -12.46
CA SER A 343 4.10 -25.65 -11.91
C SER A 343 3.81 -26.62 -10.77
N ALA A 344 4.32 -27.84 -10.82
CA ALA A 344 4.17 -28.84 -9.75
C ALA A 344 4.87 -28.40 -8.47
N GLU A 345 6.13 -27.96 -8.55
CA GLU A 345 6.89 -27.44 -7.40
C GLU A 345 6.22 -26.21 -6.78
N LEU A 346 5.66 -25.31 -7.60
CA LEU A 346 4.89 -24.17 -7.11
C LEU A 346 3.64 -24.62 -6.34
N GLN A 347 2.89 -25.60 -6.87
CA GLN A 347 1.70 -26.15 -6.21
C GLN A 347 2.04 -26.91 -4.93
N ASP A 348 3.16 -27.64 -4.90
CA ASP A 348 3.68 -28.30 -3.69
C ASP A 348 4.08 -27.26 -2.63
N HIS A 349 4.70 -26.16 -3.04
CA HIS A 349 5.04 -25.07 -2.14
C HIS A 349 3.77 -24.43 -1.54
N LEU A 350 2.76 -24.13 -2.35
CA LEU A 350 1.45 -23.65 -1.89
C LEU A 350 0.81 -24.61 -0.88
N THR A 351 0.92 -25.92 -1.14
CA THR A 351 0.37 -26.95 -0.26
C THR A 351 1.04 -26.98 1.11
N ARG A 352 2.34 -26.75 1.16
CA ARG A 352 3.10 -26.67 2.42
C ARG A 352 2.83 -25.37 3.18
N LEU A 353 2.77 -24.24 2.46
CA LEU A 353 2.58 -22.92 3.06
C LEU A 353 1.17 -22.73 3.62
N TYR A 354 0.15 -23.14 2.85
CA TYR A 354 -1.24 -22.99 3.26
C TYR A 354 -1.75 -24.24 3.97
N THR A 355 -1.42 -24.31 5.24
CA THR A 355 -1.83 -25.37 6.17
C THR A 355 -3.36 -25.46 6.28
N PRO A 356 -3.91 -26.56 6.82
CA PRO A 356 -5.35 -26.66 7.10
C PRO A 356 -5.90 -25.54 8.00
N ARG A 357 -5.07 -24.97 8.89
CA ARG A 357 -5.44 -23.82 9.73
C ARG A 357 -5.59 -22.58 8.88
N LEU A 358 -4.57 -22.21 8.10
CA LEU A 358 -4.60 -21.03 7.22
C LEU A 358 -5.75 -21.08 6.21
N ARG A 359 -6.09 -22.28 5.70
CA ARG A 359 -7.22 -22.40 4.77
C ARG A 359 -8.59 -22.15 5.40
N ARG A 360 -8.71 -22.25 6.72
CA ARG A 360 -9.94 -21.95 7.46
C ARG A 360 -9.93 -20.55 8.08
N ALA A 361 -8.81 -19.87 8.02
CA ALA A 361 -8.67 -18.51 8.53
C ALA A 361 -9.39 -17.48 7.63
N ASN A 362 -9.64 -16.30 8.17
CA ASN A 362 -10.12 -15.14 7.42
C ASN A 362 -9.00 -14.60 6.54
N LEU A 363 -8.75 -15.25 5.41
CA LEU A 363 -7.55 -15.05 4.63
C LEU A 363 -7.85 -14.85 3.14
N VAL A 364 -7.19 -13.87 2.55
CA VAL A 364 -7.01 -13.74 1.10
C VAL A 364 -5.54 -14.02 0.79
N LEU A 365 -5.25 -15.02 -0.03
CA LEU A 365 -3.90 -15.28 -0.50
C LEU A 365 -3.49 -14.19 -1.48
N TRP A 366 -2.29 -13.64 -1.30
CA TRP A 366 -1.75 -12.60 -2.14
C TRP A 366 -0.48 -13.04 -2.86
N LEU A 367 -0.50 -12.99 -4.18
CA LEU A 367 0.71 -13.11 -4.98
C LEU A 367 1.34 -11.73 -5.14
N ALA A 368 2.39 -11.45 -4.38
CA ALA A 368 3.15 -10.22 -4.49
C ALA A 368 4.11 -10.31 -5.68
N VAL A 369 3.71 -9.72 -6.80
CA VAL A 369 4.46 -9.75 -8.07
C VAL A 369 4.59 -8.37 -8.72
N ASP A 370 4.09 -7.35 -8.05
CA ASP A 370 4.10 -5.98 -8.50
C ASP A 370 5.51 -5.50 -8.84
N GLY A 371 5.62 -4.81 -9.99
CA GLY A 371 6.91 -4.33 -10.51
C GLY A 371 7.88 -5.41 -11.01
N LEU A 372 7.48 -6.68 -11.01
CA LEU A 372 8.34 -7.80 -11.43
C LEU A 372 7.72 -8.58 -12.58
N THR A 373 8.47 -8.76 -13.68
CA THR A 373 8.02 -9.59 -14.81
C THR A 373 7.77 -11.02 -14.38
N THR A 374 6.51 -11.47 -14.45
CA THR A 374 6.09 -12.79 -13.99
C THR A 374 5.49 -13.62 -15.12
N PRO A 375 5.95 -14.87 -15.35
CA PRO A 375 5.38 -15.73 -16.38
C PRO A 375 3.90 -16.04 -16.13
N LEU A 376 3.05 -15.96 -17.18
CA LEU A 376 1.63 -16.27 -17.10
C LEU A 376 1.35 -17.64 -16.46
N GLN A 377 2.18 -18.65 -16.77
CA GLN A 377 2.04 -20.02 -16.24
C GLN A 377 2.06 -20.09 -14.72
N ARG A 378 2.71 -19.12 -14.04
CA ARG A 378 2.70 -19.06 -12.56
C ARG A 378 1.31 -18.76 -12.02
N PHE A 379 0.65 -17.76 -12.59
CA PHE A 379 -0.73 -17.42 -12.23
C PHE A 379 -1.70 -18.57 -12.53
N LEU A 380 -1.56 -19.18 -13.71
CA LEU A 380 -2.41 -20.32 -14.08
C LEU A 380 -2.19 -21.54 -13.18
N ALA A 381 -0.96 -21.81 -12.76
CA ALA A 381 -0.65 -22.90 -11.81
C ALA A 381 -1.29 -22.68 -10.44
N VAL A 382 -1.29 -21.43 -9.93
CA VAL A 382 -2.00 -21.05 -8.70
C VAL A 382 -3.50 -21.23 -8.88
N GLY A 383 -4.08 -20.70 -9.96
CA GLY A 383 -5.51 -20.88 -10.26
C GLY A 383 -5.94 -22.33 -10.35
N GLN A 384 -5.12 -23.21 -10.93
CA GLN A 384 -5.37 -24.65 -10.97
C GLN A 384 -5.32 -25.30 -9.59
N TRP A 385 -4.33 -24.93 -8.78
CA TRP A 385 -4.22 -25.42 -7.40
C TRP A 385 -5.44 -25.04 -6.56
N MET A 386 -5.96 -23.84 -6.74
CA MET A 386 -7.17 -23.36 -6.06
C MET A 386 -8.41 -24.16 -6.43
N LYS A 387 -8.62 -24.43 -7.75
CA LYS A 387 -9.77 -25.22 -8.24
C LYS A 387 -9.76 -26.66 -7.73
N GLY A 388 -8.59 -27.27 -7.57
CA GLY A 388 -8.46 -28.63 -7.02
C GLY A 388 -8.82 -28.77 -5.53
N ARG A 389 -9.25 -27.67 -4.88
CA ARG A 389 -9.55 -27.59 -3.45
C ARG A 389 -10.91 -26.98 -3.13
N GLU A 390 -11.78 -26.91 -4.13
CA GLU A 390 -13.18 -26.53 -3.95
C GLU A 390 -13.87 -27.57 -3.06
N GLY A 391 -14.41 -27.14 -1.90
CA GLY A 391 -15.14 -28.01 -0.97
C GLY A 391 -14.28 -28.73 0.09
N GLN A 392 -13.00 -28.36 0.30
CA GLN A 392 -12.15 -28.90 1.38
C GLN A 392 -12.15 -28.02 2.63
#